data_cea6f2aa4a060614902f544ceeff33d0
#
_entry.id   cea6f2aa4a060614902f544ceeff33d0
#
_cell.length_a   1.000
_cell.length_b   1.000
_cell.length_c   1.000
_cell.angle_alpha   90.00
_cell.angle_beta   90.00
_cell.angle_gamma   90.00
#
_symmetry.space_group_name_H-M   'P 1'
#
loop_
_entity.id
_entity.type
_entity.pdbx_description
1 polymer ?
#
loop_
_entity_poly.entity_id
_entity_poly.type
_entity_poly.pdbx_seq_one_letter_code
_entity_poly.pdbx_strand_id
1 'polypeptide(L)'
;MRKIVSVLSAAVLTLTLCACSSGSSTSSITVAGSTTCLPIAEIAAEGFKEETGIDVLVSGLGSSAGIEAVSAGTADIASSSRGLNADEQDLGLTPIVIAHDGIAVIVNDDNPVDNLSTEQLRDIYAGKITNWKEVGGEDLRIQVINRDEASGTREAFRTIVMDGTPFDCRSAVLSGTGQVRDVVSRSRGAIGYISLGFVDSLNAKTSVKAVSVNHVEASEKTVASGGYPISRDLYFFVKGAPSQQAQDYIDYVTSEKMDKQIREAGFIPVTNDEKGSE
;
A
#
# COMPACT_ATOMS: atom_id res chain seq x y z
N MET A 1 3.13 65.54 69.12
CA MET A 1 2.66 64.37 69.88
C MET A 1 1.97 63.45 68.94
N ARG A 2 2.47 62.33 68.71
CA ARG A 2 2.01 61.01 68.30
C ARG A 2 2.98 60.31 67.36
N LYS A 3 3.65 59.33 67.90
CA LYS A 3 4.65 58.48 67.27
C LYS A 3 3.89 57.51 66.34
N ILE A 4 4.37 57.40 65.10
CA ILE A 4 3.93 56.33 64.17
C ILE A 4 5.03 55.31 64.08
N VAL A 5 4.74 54.11 64.52
CA VAL A 5 5.63 52.97 64.49
C VAL A 5 5.49 52.34 63.09
N SER A 6 6.60 52.30 62.35
CA SER A 6 6.65 51.55 61.05
C SER A 6 6.94 50.11 61.30
N VAL A 7 6.01 49.22 60.89
CA VAL A 7 6.20 47.80 60.88
C VAL A 7 6.75 47.38 59.48
N LEU A 8 7.98 46.87 59.47
CA LEU A 8 8.63 46.31 58.30
C LEU A 8 8.11 44.89 58.12
N SER A 9 7.28 44.65 57.08
CA SER A 9 6.91 43.31 56.66
C SER A 9 7.93 42.77 55.64
N ALA A 10 8.69 41.76 56.04
CA ALA A 10 9.56 41.00 55.15
C ALA A 10 8.74 40.05 54.32
N ALA A 11 8.63 40.28 53.01
CA ALA A 11 8.05 39.35 52.06
C ALA A 11 9.08 38.28 51.67
N VAL A 12 8.88 37.08 52.11
CA VAL A 12 9.65 35.91 51.68
C VAL A 12 9.13 35.48 50.28
N LEU A 13 9.95 35.73 49.28
CA LEU A 13 9.67 35.31 47.90
C LEU A 13 10.08 33.84 47.75
N THR A 14 9.12 32.93 47.86
CA THR A 14 9.32 31.52 47.52
C THR A 14 9.38 31.35 46.01
N LEU A 15 10.61 31.16 45.48
CA LEU A 15 10.79 30.67 44.10
C LEU A 15 10.32 29.22 44.02
N THR A 16 9.14 29.01 43.48
CA THR A 16 8.70 27.71 42.97
C THR A 16 9.45 27.43 41.68
N LEU A 17 10.45 26.52 41.73
CA LEU A 17 11.01 25.90 40.53
C LEU A 17 9.89 25.11 39.87
N CYS A 18 9.32 25.64 38.80
CA CYS A 18 8.60 24.83 37.82
C CYS A 18 9.63 23.84 37.21
N ALA A 19 9.67 22.64 37.72
CA ALA A 19 10.26 21.52 37.00
C ALA A 19 9.44 21.36 35.71
N CYS A 20 9.94 21.89 34.60
CA CYS A 20 9.48 21.49 33.29
C CYS A 20 9.75 19.98 33.17
N SER A 21 8.73 19.17 33.40
CA SER A 21 8.69 17.81 32.96
C SER A 21 8.96 17.87 31.44
N SER A 22 10.17 17.55 31.05
CA SER A 22 10.47 17.16 29.66
C SER A 22 9.64 15.93 29.37
N GLY A 23 8.40 16.12 28.96
CA GLY A 23 7.66 15.11 28.25
C GLY A 23 8.54 14.77 27.05
N SER A 24 9.15 13.58 27.06
CA SER A 24 9.69 13.00 25.84
C SER A 24 8.53 12.97 24.85
N SER A 25 8.54 13.90 23.89
CA SER A 25 7.75 13.75 22.69
C SER A 25 8.24 12.44 22.06
N THR A 26 7.52 11.34 22.27
CA THR A 26 7.70 10.15 21.46
C THR A 26 7.40 10.61 20.03
N SER A 27 8.48 10.83 19.25
CA SER A 27 8.33 11.14 17.84
C SER A 27 7.69 9.91 17.20
N SER A 28 6.50 10.08 16.65
CA SER A 28 5.84 9.04 15.87
C SER A 28 6.48 8.97 14.49
N ILE A 29 6.59 7.76 13.95
CA ILE A 29 7.00 7.53 12.56
C ILE A 29 5.76 7.70 11.66
N THR A 30 5.93 8.36 10.53
CA THR A 30 4.86 8.55 9.55
C THR A 30 5.13 7.74 8.28
N VAL A 31 4.20 6.85 7.92
CA VAL A 31 4.23 6.06 6.68
C VAL A 31 3.04 6.47 5.82
N ALA A 32 3.30 6.96 4.61
CA ALA A 32 2.24 7.38 3.70
C ALA A 32 2.38 6.67 2.34
N GLY A 33 1.28 6.34 1.68
CA GLY A 33 1.34 5.90 0.29
C GLY A 33 0.36 4.81 -0.11
N SER A 34 0.87 3.69 -0.57
CA SER A 34 0.11 2.65 -1.25
C SER A 34 -0.99 2.03 -0.40
N THR A 35 -2.22 2.02 -0.92
CA THR A 35 -3.33 1.27 -0.32
C THR A 35 -3.14 -0.25 -0.39
N THR A 36 -2.25 -0.74 -1.24
CA THR A 36 -1.85 -2.15 -1.29
C THR A 36 -0.95 -2.53 -0.12
N CYS A 37 -0.02 -1.64 0.25
CA CYS A 37 0.95 -1.90 1.33
C CYS A 37 0.34 -1.73 2.72
N LEU A 38 -0.87 -1.13 2.86
CA LEU A 38 -1.50 -0.87 4.15
C LEU A 38 -1.50 -2.08 5.08
N PRO A 39 -1.95 -3.29 4.68
CA PRO A 39 -2.01 -4.43 5.61
C PRO A 39 -0.65 -4.78 6.20
N ILE A 40 0.43 -4.74 5.40
CA ILE A 40 1.79 -5.02 5.88
C ILE A 40 2.23 -3.93 6.86
N ALA A 41 2.06 -2.66 6.47
CA ALA A 41 2.52 -1.53 7.28
C ALA A 41 1.73 -1.41 8.59
N GLU A 42 0.42 -1.65 8.60
CA GLU A 42 -0.42 -1.59 9.81
C GLU A 42 -0.11 -2.74 10.77
N ILE A 43 -0.01 -3.98 10.29
CA ILE A 43 0.37 -5.14 11.13
C ILE A 43 1.76 -4.92 11.73
N ALA A 44 2.70 -4.44 10.94
CA ALA A 44 4.04 -4.12 11.43
C ALA A 44 4.04 -2.96 12.44
N ALA A 45 3.21 -1.93 12.23
CA ALA A 45 3.08 -0.81 13.16
C ALA A 45 2.57 -1.25 14.54
N GLU A 46 1.59 -2.16 14.59
CA GLU A 46 1.09 -2.73 15.83
C GLU A 46 2.18 -3.52 16.56
N GLY A 47 2.85 -4.46 15.88
CA GLY A 47 3.90 -5.28 16.50
C GLY A 47 5.13 -4.47 16.90
N PHE A 48 5.54 -3.50 16.08
CA PHE A 48 6.65 -2.60 16.42
C PHE A 48 6.35 -1.74 17.65
N LYS A 49 5.11 -1.23 17.76
CA LYS A 49 4.67 -0.49 18.95
C LYS A 49 4.66 -1.36 20.21
N GLU A 50 4.23 -2.62 20.11
CA GLU A 50 4.27 -3.55 21.24
C GLU A 50 5.71 -3.81 21.73
N GLU A 51 6.70 -3.90 20.84
CA GLU A 51 8.09 -4.15 21.17
C GLU A 51 8.84 -2.89 21.67
N THR A 52 8.56 -1.73 21.08
CA THR A 52 9.37 -0.51 21.27
C THR A 52 8.66 0.63 22.01
N GLY A 53 7.34 0.61 22.04
CA GLY A 53 6.51 1.72 22.52
C GLY A 53 6.41 2.90 21.55
N ILE A 54 6.97 2.81 20.33
CA ILE A 54 6.97 3.87 19.34
C ILE A 54 5.71 3.76 18.47
N ASP A 55 5.00 4.86 18.30
CA ASP A 55 3.83 4.93 17.42
C ASP A 55 4.26 5.09 15.95
N VAL A 56 3.63 4.29 15.06
CA VAL A 56 3.76 4.43 13.61
C VAL A 56 2.39 4.79 13.02
N LEU A 57 2.32 5.93 12.37
CA LEU A 57 1.10 6.46 11.75
C LEU A 57 1.08 6.09 10.27
N VAL A 58 0.20 5.16 9.90
CA VAL A 58 0.10 4.66 8.53
C VAL A 58 -1.08 5.29 7.81
N SER A 59 -0.89 5.73 6.55
CA SER A 59 -1.93 6.31 5.72
C SER A 59 -1.89 5.85 4.27
N GLY A 60 -3.06 5.43 3.73
CA GLY A 60 -3.22 4.95 2.36
C GLY A 60 -3.76 6.02 1.42
N LEU A 61 -2.86 6.74 0.76
CA LEU A 61 -3.17 7.87 -0.14
C LEU A 61 -2.86 7.58 -1.62
N GLY A 62 -2.28 6.40 -1.91
CA GLY A 62 -1.73 6.04 -3.22
C GLY A 62 -0.21 6.18 -3.28
N SER A 63 0.44 5.38 -4.12
CA SER A 63 1.92 5.32 -4.19
C SER A 63 2.54 6.66 -4.58
N SER A 64 1.97 7.37 -5.56
CA SER A 64 2.49 8.69 -5.98
C SER A 64 2.40 9.72 -4.85
N ALA A 65 1.28 9.74 -4.11
CA ALA A 65 1.11 10.65 -2.97
C ALA A 65 2.11 10.36 -1.84
N GLY A 66 2.44 9.08 -1.59
CA GLY A 66 3.48 8.71 -0.64
C GLY A 66 4.87 9.16 -1.06
N ILE A 67 5.24 8.92 -2.32
CA ILE A 67 6.51 9.38 -2.91
C ILE A 67 6.63 10.91 -2.81
N GLU A 68 5.54 11.63 -3.09
CA GLU A 68 5.48 13.07 -2.97
C GLU A 68 5.67 13.53 -1.51
N ALA A 69 4.99 12.87 -0.56
CA ALA A 69 5.07 13.17 0.86
C ALA A 69 6.48 12.99 1.43
N VAL A 70 7.16 11.87 1.12
CA VAL A 70 8.55 11.64 1.58
C VAL A 70 9.52 12.60 0.88
N SER A 71 9.30 12.91 -0.39
CA SER A 71 10.13 13.89 -1.11
C SER A 71 10.03 15.29 -0.52
N ALA A 72 8.83 15.67 -0.08
CA ALA A 72 8.56 16.96 0.59
C ALA A 72 8.96 16.97 2.08
N GLY A 73 9.33 15.82 2.67
CA GLY A 73 9.65 15.69 4.10
C GLY A 73 8.42 15.77 5.02
N THR A 74 7.23 15.49 4.50
CA THR A 74 5.96 15.44 5.27
C THR A 74 5.61 14.02 5.73
N ALA A 75 6.32 13.01 5.25
CA ALA A 75 6.33 11.65 5.77
C ALA A 75 7.77 11.16 5.91
N ASP A 76 8.01 10.25 6.85
CA ASP A 76 9.33 9.63 7.07
C ASP A 76 9.59 8.52 6.05
N ILE A 77 8.55 7.77 5.70
CA ILE A 77 8.60 6.61 4.82
C ILE A 77 7.45 6.71 3.80
N ALA A 78 7.75 6.52 2.52
CA ALA A 78 6.72 6.27 1.53
C ALA A 78 6.51 4.78 1.33
N SER A 79 5.27 4.30 1.31
CA SER A 79 4.93 2.97 0.84
C SER A 79 4.46 3.00 -0.62
N SER A 80 4.94 2.08 -1.45
CA SER A 80 4.62 2.05 -2.87
C SER A 80 4.45 0.63 -3.39
N SER A 81 3.52 0.47 -4.30
CA SER A 81 3.28 -0.79 -5.01
C SER A 81 3.75 -0.74 -6.47
N ARG A 82 4.79 0.05 -6.70
CA ARG A 82 5.58 0.19 -7.93
C ARG A 82 6.95 0.79 -7.63
N GLY A 83 7.91 0.59 -8.50
CA GLY A 83 9.15 1.36 -8.49
C GLY A 83 8.92 2.85 -8.80
N LEU A 84 9.99 3.63 -8.77
CA LEU A 84 9.97 5.05 -9.16
C LEU A 84 9.76 5.19 -10.66
N ASN A 85 8.90 6.13 -11.06
CA ASN A 85 8.76 6.55 -12.45
C ASN A 85 10.00 7.34 -12.91
N ALA A 86 10.12 7.57 -14.22
CA ALA A 86 11.23 8.31 -14.79
C ALA A 86 11.44 9.72 -14.15
N ASP A 87 10.35 10.43 -13.91
CA ASP A 87 10.37 11.77 -13.30
C ASP A 87 10.69 11.75 -11.80
N GLU A 88 10.66 10.58 -11.16
CA GLU A 88 10.91 10.39 -9.73
C GLU A 88 12.34 9.90 -9.44
N GLN A 89 13.09 9.45 -10.45
CA GLN A 89 14.44 8.89 -10.28
C GLN A 89 15.43 9.89 -9.65
N ASP A 90 15.27 11.18 -9.93
CA ASP A 90 16.15 12.25 -9.44
C ASP A 90 15.75 12.80 -8.07
N LEU A 91 14.74 12.22 -7.40
CA LEU A 91 14.27 12.70 -6.08
C LEU A 91 15.19 12.30 -4.92
N GLY A 92 16.22 11.48 -5.17
CA GLY A 92 17.16 11.02 -4.14
C GLY A 92 16.51 10.08 -3.12
N LEU A 93 15.57 9.25 -3.58
CA LEU A 93 14.88 8.27 -2.76
C LEU A 93 15.58 6.90 -2.87
N THR A 94 15.77 6.26 -1.71
CA THR A 94 16.30 4.90 -1.62
C THR A 94 15.14 3.90 -1.58
N PRO A 95 15.04 2.96 -2.54
CA PRO A 95 14.06 1.88 -2.52
C PRO A 95 14.46 0.78 -1.54
N ILE A 96 13.49 0.24 -0.82
CA ILE A 96 13.63 -0.92 0.06
C ILE A 96 12.47 -1.87 -0.28
N VAL A 97 12.77 -3.06 -0.79
CA VAL A 97 11.74 -4.06 -1.09
C VAL A 97 11.24 -4.65 0.23
N ILE A 98 9.92 -4.61 0.44
CA ILE A 98 9.28 -5.13 1.67
C ILE A 98 8.51 -6.43 1.45
N ALA A 99 8.08 -6.70 0.23
CA ALA A 99 7.38 -7.93 -0.16
C ALA A 99 7.26 -8.00 -1.68
N HIS A 100 6.93 -9.18 -2.21
CA HIS A 100 6.48 -9.37 -3.59
C HIS A 100 4.97 -9.60 -3.63
N ASP A 101 4.32 -9.20 -4.73
CA ASP A 101 2.87 -9.21 -4.89
C ASP A 101 2.46 -9.57 -6.32
N GLY A 102 1.34 -10.28 -6.45
CA GLY A 102 0.66 -10.49 -7.72
C GLY A 102 -0.51 -9.51 -7.88
N ILE A 103 -0.67 -8.93 -9.06
CA ILE A 103 -1.88 -8.17 -9.39
C ILE A 103 -2.92 -9.14 -9.92
N ALA A 104 -3.85 -9.56 -9.07
CA ALA A 104 -4.95 -10.42 -9.44
C ALA A 104 -6.01 -9.64 -10.23
N VAL A 105 -6.42 -10.17 -11.36
CA VAL A 105 -7.61 -9.70 -12.08
C VAL A 105 -8.81 -10.39 -11.47
N ILE A 106 -9.78 -9.61 -11.00
CA ILE A 106 -10.95 -10.13 -10.30
C ILE A 106 -12.24 -9.85 -11.07
N VAL A 107 -13.14 -10.81 -10.97
CA VAL A 107 -14.53 -10.74 -11.44
C VAL A 107 -15.47 -11.17 -10.32
N ASN A 108 -16.76 -10.92 -10.48
CA ASN A 108 -17.77 -11.45 -9.57
C ASN A 108 -17.79 -12.99 -9.63
N ASP A 109 -18.01 -13.69 -8.52
CA ASP A 109 -18.06 -15.17 -8.44
C ASP A 109 -19.05 -15.79 -9.43
N ASP A 110 -20.17 -15.12 -9.71
CA ASP A 110 -21.17 -15.59 -10.66
C ASP A 110 -20.76 -15.38 -12.13
N ASN A 111 -19.62 -14.75 -12.42
CA ASN A 111 -19.12 -14.63 -13.79
C ASN A 111 -18.48 -15.96 -14.23
N PRO A 112 -18.90 -16.56 -15.36
CA PRO A 112 -18.38 -17.88 -15.78
C PRO A 112 -16.94 -17.83 -16.36
N VAL A 113 -16.36 -16.64 -16.58
CA VAL A 113 -15.02 -16.51 -17.14
C VAL A 113 -13.96 -16.82 -16.08
N ASP A 114 -13.09 -17.80 -16.38
CA ASP A 114 -12.04 -18.28 -15.48
C ASP A 114 -10.62 -17.97 -15.97
N ASN A 115 -10.46 -17.53 -17.22
CA ASN A 115 -9.17 -17.19 -17.80
C ASN A 115 -9.30 -16.08 -18.84
N LEU A 116 -8.33 -15.17 -18.82
CA LEU A 116 -8.17 -14.12 -19.84
C LEU A 116 -6.70 -14.07 -20.28
N SER A 117 -6.46 -13.84 -21.57
CA SER A 117 -5.10 -13.52 -22.02
C SER A 117 -4.74 -12.07 -21.67
N THR A 118 -3.43 -11.77 -21.58
CA THR A 118 -2.95 -10.39 -21.41
C THR A 118 -3.46 -9.47 -22.52
N GLU A 119 -3.60 -9.98 -23.75
CA GLU A 119 -4.17 -9.24 -24.87
C GLU A 119 -5.66 -8.94 -24.67
N GLN A 120 -6.46 -9.94 -24.25
CA GLN A 120 -7.87 -9.71 -23.90
C GLN A 120 -8.03 -8.70 -22.76
N LEU A 121 -7.20 -8.77 -21.73
CA LEU A 121 -7.20 -7.77 -20.66
C LEU A 121 -6.91 -6.38 -21.19
N ARG A 122 -5.87 -6.22 -22.02
CA ARG A 122 -5.55 -4.96 -22.67
C ARG A 122 -6.74 -4.41 -23.46
N ASP A 123 -7.38 -5.23 -24.26
CA ASP A 123 -8.50 -4.82 -25.10
C ASP A 123 -9.77 -4.52 -24.29
N ILE A 124 -10.02 -5.22 -23.17
CA ILE A 124 -11.09 -4.89 -22.23
C ILE A 124 -10.84 -3.51 -21.63
N TYR A 125 -9.63 -3.28 -21.07
CA TYR A 125 -9.29 -2.02 -20.41
C TYR A 125 -9.11 -0.85 -21.37
N ALA A 126 -8.87 -1.11 -22.66
CA ALA A 126 -8.88 -0.13 -23.73
C ALA A 126 -10.28 0.14 -24.31
N GLY A 127 -11.31 -0.61 -23.85
CA GLY A 127 -12.69 -0.46 -24.31
C GLY A 127 -12.98 -1.00 -25.71
N LYS A 128 -12.11 -1.88 -26.25
CA LYS A 128 -12.32 -2.57 -27.52
C LYS A 128 -13.21 -3.80 -27.33
N ILE A 129 -13.01 -4.59 -26.27
CA ILE A 129 -13.90 -5.68 -25.83
C ILE A 129 -14.81 -5.10 -24.76
N THR A 130 -16.13 -5.13 -25.00
CA THR A 130 -17.13 -4.46 -24.15
C THR A 130 -18.20 -5.39 -23.62
N ASN A 131 -18.21 -6.65 -24.07
CA ASN A 131 -19.19 -7.65 -23.67
C ASN A 131 -18.49 -8.97 -23.32
N TRP A 132 -18.89 -9.59 -22.23
CA TRP A 132 -18.31 -10.85 -21.75
C TRP A 132 -18.41 -12.00 -22.76
N LYS A 133 -19.44 -12.01 -23.65
CA LYS A 133 -19.56 -13.02 -24.70
C LYS A 133 -18.39 -13.03 -25.68
N GLU A 134 -17.67 -11.91 -25.84
CA GLU A 134 -16.51 -11.81 -26.72
C GLU A 134 -15.30 -12.59 -26.20
N VAL A 135 -15.32 -12.93 -24.89
CA VAL A 135 -14.28 -13.70 -24.21
C VAL A 135 -14.80 -15.00 -23.57
N GLY A 136 -15.93 -15.53 -24.09
CA GLY A 136 -16.47 -16.82 -23.67
C GLY A 136 -17.42 -16.77 -22.47
N GLY A 137 -17.81 -15.58 -22.03
CA GLY A 137 -18.79 -15.36 -20.96
C GLY A 137 -20.22 -15.21 -21.48
N GLU A 138 -21.10 -14.72 -20.61
CA GLU A 138 -22.50 -14.45 -20.93
C GLU A 138 -22.66 -13.19 -21.84
N ASP A 139 -23.84 -13.02 -22.45
CA ASP A 139 -24.17 -11.78 -23.15
C ASP A 139 -24.47 -10.68 -22.12
N LEU A 140 -23.41 -10.16 -21.52
CA LEU A 140 -23.44 -9.16 -20.45
C LEU A 140 -22.34 -8.12 -20.71
N ARG A 141 -22.72 -6.82 -20.61
CA ARG A 141 -21.77 -5.73 -20.77
C ARG A 141 -20.69 -5.78 -19.70
N ILE A 142 -19.42 -5.59 -20.09
CA ILE A 142 -18.31 -5.45 -19.17
C ILE A 142 -18.34 -4.07 -18.52
N GLN A 143 -18.27 -4.05 -17.20
CA GLN A 143 -18.09 -2.85 -16.38
C GLN A 143 -16.64 -2.79 -15.90
N VAL A 144 -15.82 -2.00 -16.56
CA VAL A 144 -14.40 -1.86 -16.21
C VAL A 144 -14.25 -0.96 -14.99
N ILE A 145 -13.60 -1.50 -13.95
CA ILE A 145 -13.23 -0.78 -12.74
C ILE A 145 -11.73 -0.54 -12.79
N ASN A 146 -11.35 0.73 -12.80
CA ASN A 146 -9.97 1.19 -12.84
C ASN A 146 -9.62 1.91 -11.53
N ARG A 147 -8.35 2.22 -11.36
CA ARG A 147 -7.81 3.00 -10.25
C ARG A 147 -7.46 4.42 -10.72
N ASP A 148 -7.34 5.33 -9.78
CA ASP A 148 -6.87 6.70 -10.00
C ASP A 148 -5.36 6.75 -10.36
N GLU A 149 -4.87 7.93 -10.73
CA GLU A 149 -3.49 8.12 -11.16
C GLU A 149 -2.46 8.05 -10.02
N ALA A 150 -2.88 8.23 -8.77
CA ALA A 150 -2.02 8.06 -7.61
C ALA A 150 -1.73 6.58 -7.29
N SER A 151 -2.50 5.65 -7.89
CA SER A 151 -2.40 4.22 -7.65
C SER A 151 -1.16 3.58 -8.28
N GLY A 152 -0.25 3.07 -7.46
CA GLY A 152 0.86 2.24 -7.93
C GLY A 152 0.40 0.94 -8.59
N THR A 153 -0.76 0.37 -8.17
CA THR A 153 -1.35 -0.81 -8.82
C THR A 153 -1.80 -0.51 -10.25
N ARG A 154 -2.40 0.66 -10.47
CA ARG A 154 -2.76 1.11 -11.83
C ARG A 154 -1.51 1.29 -12.69
N GLU A 155 -0.48 1.90 -12.14
CA GLU A 155 0.75 2.14 -12.88
C GLU A 155 1.47 0.82 -13.23
N ALA A 156 1.57 -0.12 -12.30
CA ALA A 156 2.12 -1.45 -12.59
C ALA A 156 1.28 -2.18 -13.65
N PHE A 157 -0.05 -2.16 -13.54
CA PHE A 157 -0.95 -2.74 -14.54
C PHE A 157 -0.82 -2.04 -15.90
N ARG A 158 -0.66 -0.72 -15.92
CA ARG A 158 -0.41 0.07 -17.14
C ARG A 158 0.87 -0.39 -17.84
N THR A 159 1.93 -0.59 -17.08
CA THR A 159 3.24 -1.00 -17.63
C THR A 159 3.21 -2.44 -18.12
N ILE A 160 2.66 -3.38 -17.32
CA ILE A 160 2.74 -4.82 -17.60
C ILE A 160 1.67 -5.27 -18.62
N VAL A 161 0.43 -4.76 -18.48
CA VAL A 161 -0.71 -5.24 -19.29
C VAL A 161 -1.02 -4.32 -20.44
N MET A 162 -1.11 -3.00 -20.19
CA MET A 162 -1.51 -2.05 -21.21
C MET A 162 -0.41 -1.76 -22.22
N ASP A 163 0.86 -1.86 -21.85
CA ASP A 163 2.01 -1.77 -22.75
C ASP A 163 1.90 -0.57 -23.72
N GLY A 164 1.72 0.62 -23.15
CA GLY A 164 1.54 1.86 -23.89
C GLY A 164 0.14 2.11 -24.44
N THR A 165 -0.78 1.13 -24.39
CA THR A 165 -2.17 1.32 -24.78
C THR A 165 -2.92 2.14 -23.72
N PRO A 166 -3.64 3.21 -24.07
CA PRO A 166 -4.37 4.01 -23.10
C PRO A 166 -5.57 3.26 -22.53
N PHE A 167 -5.89 3.52 -21.25
CA PHE A 167 -7.13 3.07 -20.64
C PHE A 167 -8.35 3.78 -21.26
N ASP A 168 -9.48 3.06 -21.36
CA ASP A 168 -10.76 3.67 -21.73
C ASP A 168 -11.18 4.70 -20.67
N CYS A 169 -11.40 5.93 -21.10
CA CYS A 169 -11.82 7.02 -20.22
C CYS A 169 -13.23 6.84 -19.61
N ARG A 170 -14.01 5.86 -20.11
CA ARG A 170 -15.35 5.52 -19.59
C ARG A 170 -15.31 4.55 -18.41
N SER A 171 -14.13 4.04 -18.04
CA SER A 171 -13.96 3.17 -16.86
C SER A 171 -14.35 3.90 -15.58
N ALA A 172 -14.99 3.19 -14.65
CA ALA A 172 -15.19 3.71 -13.30
C ALA A 172 -13.83 3.78 -12.57
N VAL A 173 -13.54 4.91 -11.92
CA VAL A 173 -12.25 5.16 -11.26
C VAL A 173 -12.44 5.19 -9.74
N LEU A 174 -11.64 4.40 -9.03
CA LEU A 174 -11.67 4.27 -7.56
C LEU A 174 -10.28 4.53 -6.96
N SER A 175 -10.24 5.10 -5.75
CA SER A 175 -8.99 5.49 -5.09
C SER A 175 -8.34 4.39 -4.24
N GLY A 176 -9.07 3.32 -3.86
CA GLY A 176 -8.59 2.30 -2.93
C GLY A 176 -8.71 0.87 -3.45
N THR A 177 -7.76 0.01 -3.06
CA THR A 177 -7.75 -1.41 -3.42
C THR A 177 -9.01 -2.14 -2.94
N GLY A 178 -9.41 -1.94 -1.68
CA GLY A 178 -10.63 -2.53 -1.11
C GLY A 178 -11.91 -2.08 -1.82
N GLN A 179 -11.97 -0.82 -2.27
CA GLN A 179 -13.14 -0.30 -3.00
C GLN A 179 -13.35 -1.03 -4.33
N VAL A 180 -12.26 -1.37 -5.05
CA VAL A 180 -12.35 -2.15 -6.30
C VAL A 180 -13.00 -3.50 -6.02
N ARG A 181 -12.52 -4.23 -5.01
CA ARG A 181 -13.09 -5.50 -4.60
C ARG A 181 -14.58 -5.38 -4.26
N ASP A 182 -14.95 -4.38 -3.47
CA ASP A 182 -16.33 -4.16 -3.06
C ASP A 182 -17.28 -3.88 -4.22
N VAL A 183 -16.85 -3.12 -5.22
CA VAL A 183 -17.66 -2.85 -6.41
C VAL A 183 -17.80 -4.10 -7.27
N VAL A 184 -16.70 -4.85 -7.50
CA VAL A 184 -16.72 -6.09 -8.28
C VAL A 184 -17.61 -7.15 -7.62
N SER A 185 -17.57 -7.27 -6.28
CA SER A 185 -18.41 -8.23 -5.54
C SER A 185 -19.92 -8.00 -5.71
N ARG A 186 -20.34 -6.79 -6.06
CA ARG A 186 -21.75 -6.40 -6.20
C ARG A 186 -22.25 -6.34 -7.63
N SER A 187 -21.39 -6.55 -8.63
CA SER A 187 -21.74 -6.43 -10.03
C SER A 187 -21.21 -7.60 -10.86
N ARG A 188 -22.12 -8.43 -11.38
CA ARG A 188 -21.77 -9.60 -12.26
C ARG A 188 -20.98 -9.22 -13.51
N GLY A 189 -21.21 -8.01 -14.02
CA GLY A 189 -20.52 -7.52 -15.23
C GLY A 189 -19.16 -6.87 -14.94
N ALA A 190 -18.80 -6.66 -13.67
CA ALA A 190 -17.60 -5.93 -13.31
C ALA A 190 -16.33 -6.77 -13.49
N ILE A 191 -15.26 -6.08 -13.89
CA ILE A 191 -13.87 -6.55 -13.86
C ILE A 191 -13.01 -5.50 -13.17
N GLY A 192 -12.10 -5.92 -12.31
CA GLY A 192 -11.15 -5.07 -11.61
C GLY A 192 -9.80 -5.74 -11.49
N TYR A 193 -8.81 -5.01 -10.99
CA TYR A 193 -7.51 -5.55 -10.62
C TYR A 193 -7.11 -5.05 -9.24
N ILE A 194 -6.61 -5.96 -8.41
CA ILE A 194 -6.20 -5.71 -7.02
C ILE A 194 -4.94 -6.51 -6.70
N SER A 195 -4.31 -6.23 -5.58
CA SER A 195 -3.30 -7.11 -5.03
C SER A 195 -3.87 -8.49 -4.68
N LEU A 196 -3.08 -9.55 -4.87
CA LEU A 196 -3.43 -10.92 -4.50
C LEU A 196 -3.84 -11.02 -3.02
N GLY A 197 -3.14 -10.31 -2.12
CA GLY A 197 -3.48 -10.26 -0.70
C GLY A 197 -4.87 -9.70 -0.37
N PHE A 198 -5.53 -9.05 -1.32
CA PHE A 198 -6.90 -8.56 -1.15
C PHE A 198 -7.99 -9.50 -1.72
N VAL A 199 -7.61 -10.58 -2.40
CA VAL A 199 -8.60 -11.53 -2.96
C VAL A 199 -9.27 -12.31 -1.82
N ASP A 200 -8.47 -12.92 -0.94
CA ASP A 200 -8.95 -13.78 0.16
C ASP A 200 -8.88 -13.11 1.54
N SER A 201 -8.45 -11.83 1.61
CA SER A 201 -8.18 -11.18 2.88
C SER A 201 -9.41 -11.06 3.76
N LEU A 202 -9.23 -11.53 5.00
CA LEU A 202 -10.02 -11.18 6.19
C LEU A 202 -11.47 -11.68 6.20
N ASN A 203 -11.68 -13.01 6.35
CA ASN A 203 -12.94 -13.60 6.85
C ASN A 203 -14.25 -13.13 6.18
N ALA A 204 -14.19 -12.33 5.14
CA ALA A 204 -15.34 -11.96 4.35
C ALA A 204 -15.50 -13.01 3.23
N LYS A 205 -16.64 -13.68 3.17
CA LYS A 205 -17.10 -14.31 1.93
C LYS A 205 -17.26 -13.18 0.92
N THR A 206 -16.17 -12.87 0.24
CA THR A 206 -16.20 -11.90 -0.86
C THR A 206 -16.71 -12.63 -2.09
N SER A 207 -17.78 -12.13 -2.70
CA SER A 207 -18.32 -12.67 -3.95
C SER A 207 -17.44 -12.26 -5.14
N VAL A 208 -16.13 -12.45 -5.02
CA VAL A 208 -15.16 -12.22 -6.10
C VAL A 208 -14.20 -13.39 -6.23
N LYS A 209 -13.83 -13.69 -7.47
CA LYS A 209 -12.78 -14.65 -7.80
C LYS A 209 -11.71 -14.00 -8.65
N ALA A 210 -10.46 -14.46 -8.49
CA ALA A 210 -9.39 -14.16 -9.43
C ALA A 210 -9.53 -15.02 -10.68
N VAL A 211 -9.37 -14.41 -11.86
CA VAL A 211 -9.26 -15.14 -13.11
C VAL A 211 -7.80 -15.44 -13.42
N SER A 212 -7.52 -16.61 -14.01
CA SER A 212 -6.19 -16.92 -14.51
C SER A 212 -5.79 -15.97 -15.63
N VAL A 213 -4.51 -15.64 -15.73
CA VAL A 213 -3.96 -14.83 -16.82
C VAL A 213 -3.02 -15.70 -17.64
N ASN A 214 -3.28 -15.83 -18.95
CA ASN A 214 -2.56 -16.73 -19.85
C ASN A 214 -2.50 -18.18 -19.32
N HIS A 215 -3.60 -18.65 -18.71
CA HIS A 215 -3.72 -19.95 -18.05
C HIS A 215 -2.84 -20.15 -16.82
N VAL A 216 -2.30 -19.06 -16.23
CA VAL A 216 -1.57 -19.10 -14.97
C VAL A 216 -2.45 -18.50 -13.88
N GLU A 217 -2.67 -19.26 -12.81
CA GLU A 217 -3.44 -18.83 -11.64
C GLU A 217 -2.67 -17.79 -10.84
N ALA A 218 -3.38 -16.77 -10.33
CA ALA A 218 -2.83 -15.82 -9.38
C ALA A 218 -2.75 -16.49 -8.00
N SER A 219 -1.57 -16.90 -7.59
CA SER A 219 -1.32 -17.55 -6.30
C SER A 219 0.07 -17.19 -5.75
N GLU A 220 0.27 -17.33 -4.43
CA GLU A 220 1.58 -17.14 -3.82
C GLU A 220 2.66 -17.96 -4.56
N LYS A 221 2.36 -19.23 -4.86
CA LYS A 221 3.29 -20.14 -5.54
C LYS A 221 3.69 -19.64 -6.92
N THR A 222 2.74 -19.19 -7.74
CA THR A 222 3.02 -18.76 -9.12
C THR A 222 3.69 -17.40 -9.17
N VAL A 223 3.40 -16.51 -8.20
CA VAL A 223 4.10 -15.23 -8.05
C VAL A 223 5.53 -15.46 -7.57
N ALA A 224 5.74 -16.23 -6.51
CA ALA A 224 7.08 -16.53 -5.96
C ALA A 224 8.00 -17.23 -6.96
N SER A 225 7.45 -18.06 -7.87
CA SER A 225 8.22 -18.71 -8.93
C SER A 225 8.47 -17.84 -10.16
N GLY A 226 7.96 -16.60 -10.20
CA GLY A 226 8.00 -15.73 -11.39
C GLY A 226 7.11 -16.22 -12.55
N GLY A 227 6.25 -17.20 -12.31
CA GLY A 227 5.36 -17.76 -13.34
C GLY A 227 4.12 -16.92 -13.61
N TYR A 228 3.63 -16.14 -12.63
CA TYR A 228 2.47 -15.28 -12.82
C TYR A 228 2.84 -14.00 -13.57
N PRO A 229 2.16 -13.68 -14.69
CA PRO A 229 2.62 -12.63 -15.61
C PRO A 229 2.46 -11.20 -15.06
N ILE A 230 1.62 -10.98 -14.04
CA ILE A 230 1.36 -9.65 -13.50
C ILE A 230 1.85 -9.57 -12.06
N SER A 231 3.19 -9.66 -11.89
CA SER A 231 3.87 -9.60 -10.60
C SER A 231 4.64 -8.29 -10.43
N ARG A 232 4.88 -7.90 -9.18
CA ARG A 232 5.62 -6.68 -8.82
C ARG A 232 6.21 -6.77 -7.44
N ASP A 233 7.13 -5.86 -7.14
CA ASP A 233 7.60 -5.62 -5.79
C ASP A 233 6.78 -4.53 -5.11
N LEU A 234 6.72 -4.63 -3.79
CA LEU A 234 6.23 -3.60 -2.88
C LEU A 234 7.42 -2.96 -2.19
N TYR A 235 7.39 -1.65 -2.08
CA TYR A 235 8.52 -0.87 -1.61
C TYR A 235 8.16 0.03 -0.43
N PHE A 236 9.16 0.24 0.43
CA PHE A 236 9.32 1.49 1.16
C PHE A 236 10.36 2.36 0.44
N PHE A 237 10.17 3.67 0.51
CA PHE A 237 11.14 4.66 0.05
C PHE A 237 11.44 5.63 1.18
N VAL A 238 12.71 5.98 1.33
CA VAL A 238 13.20 7.00 2.26
C VAL A 238 14.01 8.03 1.52
N LYS A 239 14.07 9.27 2.04
CA LYS A 239 14.87 10.34 1.47
C LYS A 239 16.14 10.57 2.30
N GLY A 240 17.30 10.32 1.70
CA GLY A 240 18.57 10.40 2.41
C GLY A 240 18.66 9.36 3.54
N ALA A 241 19.34 9.71 4.64
CA ALA A 241 19.41 8.84 5.83
C ALA A 241 18.13 9.00 6.68
N PRO A 242 17.37 7.92 6.91
CA PRO A 242 16.21 7.96 7.80
C PRO A 242 16.62 8.21 9.24
N SER A 243 15.69 8.63 10.11
CA SER A 243 15.91 8.64 11.55
C SER A 243 16.16 7.20 12.05
N GLN A 244 16.84 7.05 13.21
CA GLN A 244 17.07 5.73 13.77
C GLN A 244 15.76 4.96 14.00
N GLN A 245 14.72 5.64 14.46
CA GLN A 245 13.40 5.03 14.68
C GLN A 245 12.75 4.56 13.37
N ALA A 246 12.86 5.35 12.29
CA ALA A 246 12.36 4.95 10.99
C ALA A 246 13.16 3.75 10.42
N GLN A 247 14.48 3.72 10.61
CA GLN A 247 15.30 2.58 10.23
C GLN A 247 14.93 1.33 11.03
N ASP A 248 14.78 1.44 12.35
CA ASP A 248 14.37 0.32 13.20
C ASP A 248 13.01 -0.26 12.77
N TYR A 249 12.06 0.60 12.35
CA TYR A 249 10.78 0.15 11.81
C TYR A 249 10.94 -0.56 10.46
N ILE A 250 11.77 -0.03 9.56
CA ILE A 250 12.08 -0.69 8.28
C ILE A 250 12.70 -2.05 8.51
N ASP A 251 13.67 -2.14 9.41
CA ASP A 251 14.34 -3.39 9.78
C ASP A 251 13.34 -4.39 10.38
N TYR A 252 12.38 -3.90 11.18
CA TYR A 252 11.31 -4.74 11.73
C TYR A 252 10.43 -5.32 10.62
N VAL A 253 9.96 -4.48 9.67
CA VAL A 253 9.11 -4.91 8.54
C VAL A 253 9.80 -5.95 7.67
N THR A 254 11.09 -5.78 7.43
CA THR A 254 11.89 -6.67 6.57
C THR A 254 12.50 -7.86 7.32
N SER A 255 12.28 -7.97 8.64
CA SER A 255 12.80 -9.09 9.46
C SER A 255 12.04 -10.40 9.20
N GLU A 256 12.67 -11.53 9.52
CA GLU A 256 12.02 -12.85 9.48
C GLU A 256 10.81 -12.95 10.43
N LYS A 257 10.73 -12.09 11.46
CA LYS A 257 9.58 -12.03 12.37
C LYS A 257 8.28 -11.72 11.62
N MET A 258 8.37 -10.90 10.56
CA MET A 258 7.22 -10.48 9.76
C MET A 258 6.84 -11.48 8.66
N ASP A 259 7.67 -12.45 8.33
CA ASP A 259 7.44 -13.38 7.21
C ASP A 259 6.09 -14.10 7.31
N LYS A 260 5.73 -14.54 8.51
CA LYS A 260 4.46 -15.22 8.74
C LYS A 260 3.27 -14.28 8.53
N GLN A 261 3.33 -13.07 9.10
CA GLN A 261 2.27 -12.07 9.01
C GLN A 261 2.10 -11.56 7.57
N ILE A 262 3.21 -11.38 6.85
CA ILE A 262 3.20 -11.01 5.42
C ILE A 262 2.49 -12.09 4.58
N ARG A 263 2.78 -13.38 4.83
CA ARG A 263 2.08 -14.50 4.15
C ARG A 263 0.61 -14.58 4.52
N GLU A 264 0.27 -14.43 5.80
CA GLU A 264 -1.12 -14.43 6.27
C GLU A 264 -1.91 -13.24 5.70
N ALA A 265 -1.25 -12.13 5.39
CA ALA A 265 -1.83 -11.01 4.66
C ALA A 265 -1.91 -11.23 3.13
N GLY A 266 -1.44 -12.40 2.62
CA GLY A 266 -1.51 -12.78 1.20
C GLY A 266 -0.40 -12.21 0.32
N PHE A 267 0.73 -11.81 0.92
CA PHE A 267 1.92 -11.34 0.21
C PHE A 267 3.08 -12.33 0.34
N ILE A 268 4.10 -12.16 -0.48
CA ILE A 268 5.30 -13.00 -0.47
C ILE A 268 6.43 -12.23 0.21
N PRO A 269 6.97 -12.72 1.36
CA PRO A 269 8.11 -12.09 2.02
C PRO A 269 9.35 -12.08 1.14
N VAL A 270 10.21 -11.08 1.32
CA VAL A 270 11.54 -10.99 0.72
C VAL A 270 12.44 -12.09 1.28
N THR A 271 13.17 -12.79 0.43
CA THR A 271 14.08 -13.86 0.86
C THR A 271 15.38 -13.31 1.46
N ASN A 272 16.06 -14.12 2.28
CA ASN A 272 17.33 -13.70 2.91
C ASN A 272 18.44 -13.40 1.90
N ASP A 273 18.42 -14.06 0.74
CA ASP A 273 19.39 -13.83 -0.33
C ASP A 273 19.19 -12.45 -0.98
N GLU A 274 17.94 -11.95 -1.00
CA GLU A 274 17.59 -10.62 -1.52
C GLU A 274 17.89 -9.50 -0.50
N LYS A 275 17.77 -9.80 0.81
CA LYS A 275 18.07 -8.86 1.92
C LYS A 275 19.57 -8.55 2.06
N GLY A 276 20.47 -9.35 1.47
CA GLY A 276 21.92 -9.23 1.56
C GLY A 276 22.63 -8.67 0.32
N SER A 277 21.91 -8.22 -0.70
CA SER A 277 22.44 -7.78 -1.99
C SER A 277 22.52 -6.26 -2.16
N GLU A 278 22.57 -5.47 -1.08
CA GLU A 278 22.83 -4.03 -1.10
C GLU A 278 24.29 -3.68 -0.80
#